data_385822cbe9c7d4a90c4284f829b082f0
#
_entry.id   385822cbe9c7d4a90c4284f829b082f0
#
_cell.length_a   1.000
_cell.length_b   1.000
_cell.length_c   1.000
_cell.angle_alpha   90.00
_cell.angle_beta   90.00
_cell.angle_gamma   90.00
#
_symmetry.space_group_name_H-M   'P 1'
#
loop_
_entity.id
_entity.type
_entity.pdbx_description
1 polymer ?
#
loop_
_entity_poly.entity_id
_entity_poly.type
_entity_poly.pdbx_seq_one_letter_code
_entity_poly.pdbx_strand_id
1 'polypeptide(L)'
;MTTYAQHRAAFESFLDCVHGGSGKDAIARFLAENVVLNSPLNDEPLTGREAVAEAMQTVGTLAADLTYKEVLSGETHHAAFFRLEIEGTVVSGMDYALLDADGKIAEVSTWWRPLPSAVEMQRHIAHVVGMQPWELRTNGQ
;
A
#
# COMPACT_ATOMS: atom_id res chain seq x y z
N MET A 1 -9.89 16.07 -18.21
CA MET A 1 -10.57 15.35 -17.12
C MET A 1 -10.43 13.84 -17.32
N THR A 2 -10.00 13.13 -16.30
CA THR A 2 -9.82 11.68 -16.36
C THR A 2 -11.16 10.96 -16.19
N THR A 3 -11.43 9.94 -17.00
CA THR A 3 -12.67 9.17 -16.91
C THR A 3 -12.55 8.06 -15.86
N TYR A 4 -13.70 7.50 -15.47
CA TYR A 4 -13.77 6.31 -14.59
C TYR A 4 -12.86 5.17 -15.09
N ALA A 5 -12.94 4.85 -16.39
CA ALA A 5 -12.14 3.78 -16.96
C ALA A 5 -10.63 4.09 -16.89
N GLN A 6 -10.26 5.35 -17.11
CA GLN A 6 -8.88 5.78 -17.02
C GLN A 6 -8.37 5.74 -15.57
N HIS A 7 -9.22 6.10 -14.59
CA HIS A 7 -8.89 5.99 -13.16
C HIS A 7 -8.63 4.53 -12.78
N ARG A 8 -9.51 3.62 -13.20
CA ARG A 8 -9.31 2.20 -12.92
C ARG A 8 -8.03 1.68 -13.55
N ALA A 9 -7.78 2.04 -14.82
CA ALA A 9 -6.56 1.61 -15.52
C ALA A 9 -5.29 2.16 -14.83
N ALA A 10 -5.33 3.41 -14.37
CA ALA A 10 -4.21 4.00 -13.63
C ALA A 10 -3.96 3.25 -12.32
N PHE A 11 -5.01 2.92 -11.58
CA PHE A 11 -4.89 2.17 -10.35
C PHE A 11 -4.34 0.76 -10.61
N GLU A 12 -4.84 0.07 -11.62
CA GLU A 12 -4.33 -1.27 -11.97
C GLU A 12 -2.86 -1.23 -12.38
N SER A 13 -2.44 -0.21 -13.13
CA SER A 13 -1.03 -0.03 -13.51
C SER A 13 -0.15 0.23 -12.29
N PHE A 14 -0.65 1.01 -11.32
CA PHE A 14 0.02 1.22 -10.06
C PHE A 14 0.23 -0.09 -9.29
N LEU A 15 -0.82 -0.92 -9.20
CA LEU A 15 -0.74 -2.23 -8.54
C LEU A 15 0.29 -3.12 -9.23
N ASP A 16 0.34 -3.12 -10.55
CA ASP A 16 1.33 -3.90 -11.31
C ASP A 16 2.76 -3.45 -11.00
N CYS A 17 2.99 -2.15 -10.82
CA CYS A 17 4.30 -1.62 -10.43
C CYS A 17 4.71 -2.11 -9.04
N VAL A 18 3.81 -2.08 -8.08
CA VAL A 18 4.09 -2.55 -6.71
C VAL A 18 4.33 -4.06 -6.70
N HIS A 19 3.45 -4.82 -7.36
CA HIS A 19 3.56 -6.27 -7.47
C HIS A 19 4.83 -6.72 -8.19
N GLY A 20 5.19 -6.02 -9.25
CA GLY A 20 6.38 -6.34 -10.05
C GLY A 20 7.70 -5.92 -9.43
N GLY A 21 7.68 -5.30 -8.26
CA GLY A 21 8.90 -4.83 -7.60
C GLY A 21 9.56 -3.66 -8.33
N SER A 22 8.79 -2.85 -9.02
CA SER A 22 9.31 -1.66 -9.71
C SER A 22 9.92 -0.68 -8.71
N GLY A 23 10.86 0.12 -9.20
CA GLY A 23 11.55 1.09 -8.35
C GLY A 23 10.64 2.20 -7.85
N LYS A 24 11.13 2.90 -6.82
CA LYS A 24 10.43 4.02 -6.18
C LYS A 24 9.93 5.06 -7.20
N ASP A 25 10.76 5.41 -8.17
CA ASP A 25 10.40 6.43 -9.16
C ASP A 25 9.23 6.00 -10.05
N ALA A 26 9.15 4.72 -10.40
CA ALA A 26 8.04 4.19 -11.19
C ALA A 26 6.74 4.24 -10.38
N ILE A 27 6.79 3.88 -9.12
CA ILE A 27 5.63 3.94 -8.22
C ILE A 27 5.18 5.40 -8.02
N ALA A 28 6.13 6.30 -7.81
CA ALA A 28 5.87 7.72 -7.55
C ALA A 28 5.06 8.40 -8.66
N ARG A 29 5.20 7.93 -9.90
CA ARG A 29 4.48 8.51 -11.03
C ARG A 29 2.96 8.42 -10.91
N PHE A 30 2.45 7.47 -10.12
CA PHE A 30 1.02 7.28 -9.92
C PHE A 30 0.47 8.06 -8.72
N LEU A 31 1.34 8.66 -7.92
CA LEU A 31 0.98 9.30 -6.66
C LEU A 31 0.86 10.82 -6.81
N ALA A 32 -0.15 11.40 -6.15
CA ALA A 32 -0.22 12.85 -6.00
C ALA A 32 0.96 13.33 -5.14
N GLU A 33 1.35 14.59 -5.30
CA GLU A 33 2.48 15.16 -4.56
C GLU A 33 2.25 15.07 -3.03
N ASN A 34 1.03 15.32 -2.59
CA ASN A 34 0.64 15.30 -1.18
C ASN A 34 -0.10 14.02 -0.77
N VAL A 35 0.18 12.91 -1.44
CA VAL A 35 -0.47 11.61 -1.16
C VAL A 35 -0.34 11.23 0.32
N VAL A 36 -1.37 10.57 0.84
CA VAL A 36 -1.42 10.06 2.21
C VAL A 36 -1.55 8.54 2.17
N LEU A 37 -0.72 7.85 2.94
CA LEU A 37 -0.83 6.41 3.15
C LEU A 37 -1.22 6.15 4.61
N ASN A 38 -2.36 5.51 4.79
CA ASN A 38 -2.78 4.99 6.09
C ASN A 38 -2.41 3.51 6.13
N SER A 39 -1.23 3.22 6.68
CA SER A 39 -0.68 1.87 6.66
C SER A 39 -1.31 0.99 7.75
N PRO A 40 -1.25 -0.34 7.60
CA PRO A 40 -1.76 -1.23 8.65
C PRO A 40 -0.79 -1.36 9.85
N LEU A 41 0.37 -0.71 9.79
CA LEU A 41 1.40 -0.86 10.82
C LEU A 41 1.14 -0.01 12.06
N ASN A 42 0.62 1.20 11.87
CA ASN A 42 0.28 2.12 12.95
C ASN A 42 -0.78 3.10 12.46
N ASP A 43 -1.24 3.99 13.34
CA ASP A 43 -2.28 4.95 13.01
C ASP A 43 -1.76 6.33 12.60
N GLU A 44 -0.45 6.49 12.47
CA GLU A 44 0.14 7.75 12.01
C GLU A 44 0.22 7.77 10.49
N PRO A 45 -0.47 8.69 9.81
CA PRO A 45 -0.42 8.77 8.35
C PRO A 45 0.99 9.09 7.86
N LEU A 46 1.39 8.41 6.78
CA LEU A 46 2.61 8.73 6.06
C LEU A 46 2.24 9.65 4.90
N THR A 47 2.87 10.80 4.79
CA THR A 47 2.51 11.81 3.79
C THR A 47 3.67 12.13 2.86
N GLY A 48 3.31 12.45 1.61
CA GLY A 48 4.26 12.86 0.60
C GLY A 48 4.63 11.73 -0.37
N ARG A 49 4.78 12.13 -1.62
CA ARG A 49 5.03 11.19 -2.73
C ARG A 49 6.26 10.31 -2.52
N GLU A 50 7.37 10.91 -2.11
CA GLU A 50 8.61 10.16 -1.94
C GLU A 50 8.54 9.14 -0.81
N ALA A 51 8.02 9.56 0.34
CA ALA A 51 7.92 8.68 1.50
C ALA A 51 6.97 7.52 1.24
N VAL A 52 5.83 7.79 0.61
CA VAL A 52 4.84 6.75 0.29
C VAL A 52 5.38 5.78 -0.76
N ALA A 53 6.03 6.29 -1.80
CA ALA A 53 6.63 5.44 -2.83
C ALA A 53 7.71 4.53 -2.25
N GLU A 54 8.53 5.04 -1.34
CA GLU A 54 9.57 4.27 -0.67
C GLU A 54 8.98 3.17 0.21
N ALA A 55 7.93 3.48 0.96
CA ALA A 55 7.24 2.49 1.79
C ALA A 55 6.66 1.35 0.95
N MET A 56 6.03 1.68 -0.17
CA MET A 56 5.45 0.68 -1.06
C MET A 56 6.52 -0.17 -1.75
N GLN A 57 7.62 0.45 -2.17
CA GLN A 57 8.76 -0.27 -2.72
C GLN A 57 9.33 -1.26 -1.71
N THR A 58 9.46 -0.86 -0.47
CA THR A 58 9.99 -1.71 0.60
C THR A 58 9.15 -2.97 0.76
N VAL A 59 7.84 -2.83 0.85
CA VAL A 59 6.93 -3.98 0.96
C VAL A 59 7.02 -4.86 -0.29
N GLY A 60 6.99 -4.27 -1.47
CA GLY A 60 7.09 -5.01 -2.73
C GLY A 60 8.40 -5.78 -2.86
N THR A 61 9.50 -5.23 -2.34
CA THR A 61 10.82 -5.88 -2.36
C THR A 61 10.90 -7.04 -1.37
N LEU A 62 10.29 -6.89 -0.19
CA LEU A 62 10.30 -7.92 0.85
C LEU A 62 9.37 -9.08 0.53
N ALA A 63 8.35 -8.85 -0.28
CA ALA A 63 7.31 -9.85 -0.54
C ALA A 63 7.87 -11.04 -1.31
N ALA A 64 7.71 -12.25 -0.76
CA ALA A 64 7.92 -13.49 -1.49
C ALA A 64 6.76 -13.73 -2.47
N ASP A 65 5.57 -13.25 -2.11
CA ASP A 65 4.38 -13.26 -2.94
C ASP A 65 3.55 -12.01 -2.61
N LEU A 66 3.14 -11.30 -3.64
CA LEU A 66 2.15 -10.23 -3.55
C LEU A 66 1.27 -10.36 -4.78
N THR A 67 0.08 -10.91 -4.59
CA THR A 67 -0.85 -11.20 -5.67
C THR A 67 -2.15 -10.44 -5.46
N TYR A 68 -2.54 -9.62 -6.43
CA TYR A 68 -3.82 -8.93 -6.42
C TYR A 68 -4.88 -9.85 -7.05
N LYS A 69 -5.99 -10.05 -6.32
CA LYS A 69 -7.02 -11.02 -6.70
C LYS A 69 -8.24 -10.39 -7.34
N GLU A 70 -8.62 -9.22 -6.88
CA GLU A 70 -9.83 -8.55 -7.35
C GLU A 70 -9.69 -7.05 -7.17
N VAL A 71 -10.20 -6.30 -8.14
CA VAL A 71 -10.28 -4.83 -8.09
C VAL A 71 -11.74 -4.43 -8.24
N LEU A 72 -12.24 -3.67 -7.28
CA LEU A 72 -13.57 -3.07 -7.31
C LEU A 72 -13.41 -1.57 -7.49
N SER A 73 -14.24 -0.98 -8.35
CA SER A 73 -14.10 0.43 -8.70
C SER A 73 -15.40 1.20 -8.54
N GLY A 74 -15.33 2.33 -7.84
CA GLY A 74 -16.34 3.36 -7.82
C GLY A 74 -15.92 4.52 -8.74
N GLU A 75 -16.55 5.67 -8.61
CA GLU A 75 -16.21 6.84 -9.46
C GLU A 75 -14.83 7.39 -9.15
N THR A 76 -14.49 7.53 -7.88
CA THR A 76 -13.21 8.11 -7.43
C THR A 76 -12.43 7.16 -6.53
N HIS A 77 -13.09 6.13 -5.99
CA HIS A 77 -12.48 5.18 -5.05
C HIS A 77 -12.37 3.81 -5.69
N HIS A 78 -11.26 3.14 -5.43
CA HIS A 78 -10.97 1.80 -5.95
C HIS A 78 -10.43 0.95 -4.84
N ALA A 79 -10.82 -0.32 -4.81
CA ALA A 79 -10.33 -1.27 -3.82
C ALA A 79 -9.66 -2.44 -4.52
N ALA A 80 -8.51 -2.87 -4.01
CA ALA A 80 -7.81 -4.04 -4.50
C ALA A 80 -7.61 -5.04 -3.37
N PHE A 81 -8.01 -6.27 -3.58
CA PHE A 81 -7.82 -7.36 -2.62
C PHE A 81 -6.58 -8.14 -2.99
N PHE A 82 -5.76 -8.47 -1.99
CA PHE A 82 -4.46 -9.09 -2.25
C PHE A 82 -4.11 -10.15 -1.20
N ARG A 83 -3.13 -10.97 -1.58
CA ARG A 83 -2.42 -11.87 -0.69
C ARG A 83 -0.97 -11.42 -0.63
N LEU A 84 -0.41 -11.32 0.56
CA LEU A 84 0.97 -10.90 0.77
C LEU A 84 1.67 -11.91 1.67
N GLU A 85 2.87 -12.36 1.25
CA GLU A 85 3.70 -13.24 2.05
C GLU A 85 5.09 -12.63 2.23
N ILE A 86 5.53 -12.53 3.50
CA ILE A 86 6.88 -12.12 3.87
C ILE A 86 7.39 -13.10 4.90
N GLU A 87 8.53 -13.72 4.61
CA GLU A 87 9.21 -14.67 5.52
C GLU A 87 8.28 -15.75 6.08
N GLY A 88 7.43 -16.29 5.23
CA GLY A 88 6.49 -17.35 5.60
C GLY A 88 5.22 -16.89 6.27
N THR A 89 5.10 -15.62 6.62
CA THR A 89 3.87 -15.05 7.19
C THR A 89 2.98 -14.55 6.06
N VAL A 90 1.71 -14.93 6.10
CA VAL A 90 0.73 -14.60 5.06
C VAL A 90 -0.38 -13.74 5.64
N VAL A 91 -0.68 -12.63 4.97
CA VAL A 91 -1.86 -11.83 5.25
C VAL A 91 -2.70 -11.72 3.99
N SER A 92 -4.01 -11.60 4.18
CA SER A 92 -4.94 -11.16 3.15
C SER A 92 -5.27 -9.71 3.45
N GLY A 93 -5.27 -8.87 2.43
CA GLY A 93 -5.47 -7.45 2.66
C GLY A 93 -6.30 -6.77 1.60
N MET A 94 -6.53 -5.49 1.84
CA MET A 94 -7.24 -4.63 0.91
C MET A 94 -6.55 -3.27 0.91
N ASP A 95 -6.28 -2.76 -0.29
CA ASP A 95 -5.89 -1.37 -0.49
C ASP A 95 -7.14 -0.61 -0.96
N TYR A 96 -7.43 0.50 -0.31
CA TYR A 96 -8.53 1.37 -0.70
C TYR A 96 -7.96 2.73 -1.11
N ALA A 97 -8.08 3.07 -2.39
CA ALA A 97 -7.43 4.24 -2.96
C ALA A 97 -8.45 5.28 -3.44
N LEU A 98 -8.15 6.54 -3.14
CA LEU A 98 -8.87 7.69 -3.68
C LEU A 98 -7.98 8.34 -4.75
N LEU A 99 -8.51 8.50 -5.97
CA LEU A 99 -7.81 9.18 -7.05
C LEU A 99 -8.35 10.60 -7.22
N ASP A 100 -7.45 11.53 -7.51
CA ASP A 100 -7.83 12.93 -7.75
C ASP A 100 -8.29 13.14 -9.20
N ALA A 101 -8.62 14.38 -9.54
CA ALA A 101 -9.13 14.74 -10.85
C ALA A 101 -8.13 14.47 -11.99
N ASP A 102 -6.85 14.42 -11.68
CA ASP A 102 -5.78 14.13 -12.64
C ASP A 102 -5.48 12.63 -12.76
N GLY A 103 -6.21 11.79 -12.02
CA GLY A 103 -5.99 10.35 -12.02
C GLY A 103 -4.82 9.91 -11.17
N LYS A 104 -4.32 10.79 -10.30
CA LYS A 104 -3.25 10.44 -9.36
C LYS A 104 -3.84 9.94 -8.04
N ILE A 105 -3.14 9.03 -7.39
CA ILE A 105 -3.57 8.49 -6.11
C ILE A 105 -3.32 9.54 -5.03
N ALA A 106 -4.39 10.05 -4.41
CA ALA A 106 -4.32 11.06 -3.37
C ALA A 106 -4.29 10.46 -1.97
N GLU A 107 -4.90 9.29 -1.81
CA GLU A 107 -4.94 8.61 -0.52
C GLU A 107 -5.05 7.11 -0.73
N VAL A 108 -4.30 6.34 0.08
CA VAL A 108 -4.40 4.88 0.13
C VAL A 108 -4.52 4.47 1.58
N SER A 109 -5.48 3.61 1.88
CA SER A 109 -5.60 2.95 3.18
C SER A 109 -5.48 1.45 2.99
N THR A 110 -4.75 0.79 3.87
CA THR A 110 -4.49 -0.65 3.76
C THR A 110 -4.89 -1.37 5.04
N TRP A 111 -5.62 -2.47 4.91
CA TRP A 111 -6.03 -3.34 6.00
C TRP A 111 -5.46 -4.74 5.79
N TRP A 112 -5.06 -5.39 6.87
CA TRP A 112 -4.56 -6.77 6.86
C TRP A 112 -5.37 -7.66 7.80
N ARG A 113 -5.53 -8.90 7.39
CA ARG A 113 -6.13 -9.95 8.22
C ARG A 113 -5.37 -11.28 8.01
N PRO A 114 -5.45 -12.25 8.96
CA PRO A 114 -6.02 -12.11 10.31
C PRO A 114 -5.08 -11.38 11.25
N LEU A 115 -5.57 -10.98 12.42
CA LEU A 115 -4.79 -10.19 13.37
C LEU A 115 -3.46 -10.84 13.77
N PRO A 116 -3.40 -12.15 14.12
CA PRO A 116 -2.10 -12.73 14.51
C PRO A 116 -1.06 -12.63 13.40
N SER A 117 -1.44 -12.86 12.16
CA SER A 117 -0.53 -12.75 11.01
C SER A 117 -0.14 -11.30 10.76
N ALA A 118 -1.07 -10.35 10.94
CA ALA A 118 -0.77 -8.93 10.80
C ALA A 118 0.27 -8.46 11.82
N VAL A 119 0.16 -8.93 13.06
CA VAL A 119 1.15 -8.63 14.12
C VAL A 119 2.52 -9.19 13.76
N GLU A 120 2.57 -10.41 13.26
CA GLU A 120 3.83 -11.04 12.84
C GLU A 120 4.44 -10.30 11.64
N MET A 121 3.61 -9.87 10.70
CA MET A 121 4.04 -9.06 9.55
C MET A 121 4.64 -7.74 10.01
N GLN A 122 4.04 -7.09 10.99
CA GLN A 122 4.59 -5.88 11.59
C GLN A 122 5.99 -6.11 12.15
N ARG A 123 6.22 -7.25 12.82
CA ARG A 123 7.53 -7.60 13.35
C ARG A 123 8.58 -7.76 12.25
N HIS A 124 8.24 -8.43 11.16
CA HIS A 124 9.15 -8.60 10.02
C HIS A 124 9.55 -7.25 9.43
N ILE A 125 8.59 -6.37 9.22
CA ILE A 125 8.85 -5.05 8.64
C ILE A 125 9.65 -4.18 9.60
N ALA A 126 9.32 -4.18 10.89
CA ALA A 126 10.06 -3.43 11.91
C ALA A 126 11.55 -3.82 11.89
N HIS A 127 11.83 -5.13 11.81
CA HIS A 127 13.20 -5.63 11.75
C HIS A 127 13.98 -5.07 10.56
N VAL A 128 13.35 -5.03 9.38
CA VAL A 128 13.99 -4.56 8.15
C VAL A 128 14.24 -3.05 8.17
N VAL A 129 13.31 -2.27 8.71
CA VAL A 129 13.46 -0.80 8.77
C VAL A 129 14.24 -0.34 10.01
N GLY A 130 14.76 -1.28 10.81
CA GLY A 130 15.59 -0.95 11.97
C GLY A 130 14.81 -0.43 13.17
N MET A 131 13.50 -0.68 13.23
CA MET A 131 12.64 -0.27 14.33
C MET A 131 12.29 -1.47 15.21
N GLN A 132 11.99 -1.19 16.48
CA GLN A 132 11.44 -2.23 17.35
C GLN A 132 9.93 -2.33 17.12
N PRO A 133 9.32 -3.52 17.26
CA PRO A 133 7.89 -3.69 17.00
C PRO A 133 6.99 -2.74 17.80
N TRP A 134 7.37 -2.39 19.02
CA TRP A 134 6.59 -1.45 19.83
C TRP A 134 6.64 0.00 19.33
N GLU A 135 7.60 0.34 18.49
CA GLU A 135 7.66 1.68 17.89
C GLU A 135 6.64 1.85 16.76
N LEU A 136 6.07 0.75 16.29
CA LEU A 136 5.05 0.74 15.24
C LEU A 136 3.63 0.66 15.80
N ARG A 137 3.46 0.75 17.11
CA ARG A 137 2.14 0.70 17.72
C ARG A 137 1.39 2.02 17.54
N THR A 138 0.08 1.98 17.80
CA THR A 138 -0.76 3.17 17.66
C THR A 138 -0.42 4.25 18.67
N ASN A 139 -0.70 5.50 18.31
CA ASN A 139 -0.54 6.64 19.20
C ASN A 139 -1.47 6.49 20.42
N GLY A 140 -0.98 6.85 21.59
CA GLY A 140 -1.75 6.77 22.83
C GLY A 140 -1.70 5.42 23.54
N GLN A 141 -0.90 4.49 23.06
CA GLN A 141 -0.70 3.18 23.71
C GLN A 141 0.65 3.04 24.38
#